data_dba38ff8695d8dedb8ce678c424340dc
#
_entry.id   dba38ff8695d8dedb8ce678c424340dc
#
_cell.length_a   1.000
_cell.length_b   1.000
_cell.length_c   1.000
_cell.angle_alpha   90.00
_cell.angle_beta   90.00
_cell.angle_gamma   90.00
#
_symmetry.space_group_name_H-M   'P 1'
#
loop_
_entity.id
_entity.type
_entity.pdbx_description
1 polymer ?
#
loop_
_entity_poly.entity_id
_entity_poly.type
_entity_poly.pdbx_seq_one_letter_code
_entity_poly.pdbx_strand_id
1 'polypeptide(L)'
;MRSASEPQGARSYASKLLVLGLFVLPVALTVAVLASPWFRQIRAAQIERNERLLQAVESGDIEQVRRVLTGGAVVNARTRAGLTALSVAIIRGYDDIALLLIEKGASLDARDRSGDRDNQHPGNSPVHYAAIYGRTRVLQAMLERGVSPNLRDRNGRTLLMLAVENGHYDTVQMLLQRGADPTARSALGETALQLAQRRGDLRLEQLIRKHSPH
;
A
#
# COMPACT_ATOMS: atom_id res chain seq x y z
N MET A 1 32.70 -14.35 69.41
CA MET A 1 32.67 -14.04 67.98
C MET A 1 31.27 -14.33 67.46
N ARG A 2 30.44 -13.31 67.25
CA ARG A 2 29.09 -13.47 66.69
C ARG A 2 29.15 -12.96 65.25
N SER A 3 28.98 -13.85 64.31
CA SER A 3 28.82 -13.52 62.88
C SER A 3 27.46 -12.90 62.65
N ALA A 4 27.44 -11.66 62.19
CA ALA A 4 26.22 -10.96 61.78
C ALA A 4 25.74 -11.58 60.44
N SER A 5 24.57 -12.22 60.47
CA SER A 5 23.88 -12.66 59.27
C SER A 5 23.20 -11.47 58.60
N GLU A 6 23.67 -11.07 57.41
CA GLU A 6 22.96 -10.10 56.58
C GLU A 6 21.56 -10.63 56.22
N PRO A 7 20.53 -9.79 56.23
CA PRO A 7 19.18 -10.21 55.90
C PRO A 7 19.09 -10.47 54.38
N GLN A 8 18.80 -11.73 54.01
CA GLN A 8 18.59 -12.17 52.63
C GLN A 8 17.51 -11.37 51.85
N GLY A 9 16.68 -10.58 52.52
CA GLY A 9 15.66 -9.74 51.92
C GLY A 9 16.19 -8.53 51.14
N ALA A 10 17.35 -7.97 51.54
CA ALA A 10 17.86 -6.74 50.96
C ALA A 10 18.38 -6.95 49.50
N ARG A 11 18.92 -8.12 49.18
CA ARG A 11 19.39 -8.46 47.83
C ARG A 11 18.25 -8.65 46.83
N SER A 12 17.10 -9.15 47.25
CA SER A 12 15.91 -9.35 46.41
C SER A 12 15.24 -8.02 46.03
N TYR A 13 15.23 -7.04 46.93
CA TYR A 13 14.67 -5.71 46.60
C TYR A 13 15.58 -4.88 45.72
N ALA A 14 16.90 -4.96 45.87
CA ALA A 14 17.86 -4.25 45.05
C ALA A 14 17.84 -4.76 43.57
N SER A 15 17.74 -6.08 43.37
CA SER A 15 17.62 -6.65 42.03
C SER A 15 16.29 -6.30 41.35
N LYS A 16 15.19 -6.26 42.09
CA LYS A 16 13.88 -5.84 41.55
C LYS A 16 13.83 -4.35 41.21
N LEU A 17 14.47 -3.48 42.01
CA LEU A 17 14.60 -2.06 41.74
C LEU A 17 15.50 -1.79 40.54
N LEU A 18 16.57 -2.56 40.36
CA LEU A 18 17.47 -2.46 39.20
C LEU A 18 16.77 -2.84 37.86
N VAL A 19 15.97 -3.92 37.91
CA VAL A 19 15.17 -4.34 36.74
C VAL A 19 14.06 -3.34 36.43
N LEU A 20 13.35 -2.82 37.46
CA LEU A 20 12.35 -1.76 37.25
C LEU A 20 12.99 -0.47 36.70
N GLY A 21 14.18 -0.08 37.19
CA GLY A 21 14.91 1.08 36.68
C GLY A 21 15.37 0.92 35.23
N LEU A 22 15.72 -0.30 34.81
CA LEU A 22 16.20 -0.56 33.44
C LEU A 22 15.08 -0.49 32.39
N PHE A 23 13.83 -0.82 32.76
CA PHE A 23 12.70 -0.85 31.81
C PHE A 23 11.73 0.32 31.98
N VAL A 24 11.47 0.78 33.21
CA VAL A 24 10.50 1.84 33.48
C VAL A 24 11.05 3.24 33.16
N LEU A 25 12.31 3.50 33.44
CA LEU A 25 12.94 4.79 33.13
C LEU A 25 13.02 5.07 31.60
N PRO A 26 13.47 4.13 30.75
CA PRO A 26 13.43 4.34 29.30
C PRO A 26 12.01 4.54 28.76
N VAL A 27 11.03 3.78 29.25
CA VAL A 27 9.62 3.91 28.85
C VAL A 27 9.04 5.25 29.31
N ALA A 28 9.28 5.68 30.56
CA ALA A 28 8.83 6.97 31.05
C ALA A 28 9.49 8.14 30.30
N LEU A 29 10.78 8.05 29.98
CA LEU A 29 11.48 9.05 29.19
C LEU A 29 10.92 9.11 27.76
N THR A 30 10.65 7.96 27.15
CA THR A 30 10.04 7.87 25.81
C THR A 30 8.65 8.51 25.80
N VAL A 31 7.82 8.20 26.82
CA VAL A 31 6.48 8.78 26.96
C VAL A 31 6.56 10.28 27.18
N ALA A 32 7.49 10.77 28.01
CA ALA A 32 7.68 12.19 28.27
C ALA A 32 8.13 12.95 27.01
N VAL A 33 9.03 12.37 26.20
CA VAL A 33 9.45 12.93 24.91
C VAL A 33 8.28 12.97 23.93
N LEU A 34 7.51 11.89 23.80
CA LEU A 34 6.35 11.82 22.93
C LEU A 34 5.21 12.77 23.33
N ALA A 35 5.09 13.08 24.64
CA ALA A 35 4.11 14.01 25.18
C ALA A 35 4.59 15.48 25.15
N SER A 36 5.86 15.74 24.85
CA SER A 36 6.42 17.09 24.86
C SER A 36 5.74 18.02 23.87
N PRO A 37 5.60 19.33 24.15
CA PRO A 37 5.02 20.30 23.23
C PRO A 37 5.78 20.34 21.90
N TRP A 38 7.11 20.20 21.93
CA TRP A 38 7.99 20.17 20.76
C TRP A 38 7.67 18.98 19.86
N PHE A 39 7.51 17.77 20.38
CA PHE A 39 7.17 16.58 19.61
C PHE A 39 5.76 16.68 18.99
N ARG A 40 4.81 17.27 19.73
CA ARG A 40 3.46 17.56 19.21
C ARG A 40 3.49 18.52 18.04
N GLN A 41 4.32 19.56 18.09
CA GLN A 41 4.51 20.52 16.97
C GLN A 41 5.10 19.84 15.73
N ILE A 42 6.13 18.99 15.89
CA ILE A 42 6.71 18.24 14.76
C ILE A 42 5.67 17.33 14.12
N ARG A 43 4.89 16.62 14.92
CA ARG A 43 3.82 15.76 14.40
C ARG A 43 2.74 16.57 13.67
N ALA A 44 2.31 17.68 14.22
CA ALA A 44 1.33 18.56 13.60
C ALA A 44 1.83 19.07 12.23
N ALA A 45 3.06 19.57 12.17
CA ALA A 45 3.69 20.01 10.93
C ALA A 45 3.84 18.87 9.90
N GLN A 46 4.09 17.62 10.33
CA GLN A 46 4.15 16.48 9.44
C GLN A 46 2.77 16.10 8.90
N ILE A 47 1.74 16.14 9.75
CA ILE A 47 0.35 15.90 9.35
C ILE A 47 -0.07 16.92 8.29
N GLU A 48 0.20 18.21 8.54
CA GLU A 48 -0.11 19.29 7.61
C GLU A 48 0.59 19.11 6.25
N ARG A 49 1.88 18.74 6.24
CA ARG A 49 2.59 18.45 4.99
C ARG A 49 1.97 17.29 4.22
N ASN A 50 1.56 16.23 4.92
CA ASN A 50 0.92 15.08 4.32
C ASN A 50 -0.46 15.41 3.76
N GLU A 51 -1.24 16.25 4.45
CA GLU A 51 -2.54 16.75 3.96
C GLU A 51 -2.36 17.61 2.72
N ARG A 52 -1.36 18.49 2.69
CA ARG A 52 -1.00 19.29 1.51
C ARG A 52 -0.60 18.40 0.33
N LEU A 53 0.13 17.31 0.56
CA LEU A 53 0.46 16.34 -0.50
C LEU A 53 -0.80 15.71 -1.07
N LEU A 54 -1.68 15.22 -0.21
CA LEU A 54 -2.95 14.60 -0.66
C LEU A 54 -3.81 15.60 -1.44
N GLN A 55 -3.92 16.85 -0.97
CA GLN A 55 -4.64 17.90 -1.66
C GLN A 55 -4.04 18.22 -3.04
N ALA A 56 -2.71 18.32 -3.13
CA ALA A 56 -2.02 18.55 -4.39
C ALA A 56 -2.24 17.39 -5.38
N VAL A 57 -2.27 16.15 -4.89
CA VAL A 57 -2.59 14.97 -5.72
C VAL A 57 -4.05 14.99 -6.15
N GLU A 58 -4.98 15.33 -5.26
CA GLU A 58 -6.41 15.41 -5.59
C GLU A 58 -6.73 16.50 -6.62
N SER A 59 -5.99 17.62 -6.60
CA SER A 59 -6.13 18.70 -7.59
C SER A 59 -5.41 18.43 -8.92
N GLY A 60 -4.55 17.43 -9.00
CA GLY A 60 -3.76 17.11 -10.21
C GLY A 60 -2.58 18.06 -10.45
N ASP A 61 -2.18 18.86 -9.44
CA ASP A 61 -1.06 19.80 -9.55
C ASP A 61 0.28 19.11 -9.29
N ILE A 62 0.92 18.65 -10.37
CA ILE A 62 2.20 17.94 -10.30
C ILE A 62 3.33 18.82 -9.72
N GLU A 63 3.31 20.14 -9.99
CA GLU A 63 4.34 21.03 -9.48
C GLU A 63 4.18 21.25 -7.97
N GLN A 64 2.95 21.34 -7.51
CA GLN A 64 2.66 21.37 -6.07
C GLN A 64 3.06 20.05 -5.40
N VAL A 65 2.79 18.89 -6.02
CA VAL A 65 3.23 17.59 -5.52
C VAL A 65 4.76 17.55 -5.38
N ARG A 66 5.52 18.02 -6.37
CA ARG A 66 6.99 18.12 -6.30
C ARG A 66 7.43 18.98 -5.12
N ARG A 67 6.89 20.19 -5.01
CA ARG A 67 7.24 21.15 -3.92
C ARG A 67 6.97 20.57 -2.55
N VAL A 68 5.83 19.91 -2.36
CA VAL A 68 5.45 19.36 -1.05
C VAL A 68 6.30 18.14 -0.69
N LEU A 69 6.66 17.29 -1.66
CA LEU A 69 7.57 16.16 -1.45
C LEU A 69 8.99 16.63 -1.09
N THR A 70 9.53 17.65 -1.77
CA THR A 70 10.82 18.24 -1.41
C THR A 70 10.79 18.94 -0.05
N GLY A 71 9.62 19.45 0.36
CA GLY A 71 9.36 20.01 1.69
C GLY A 71 9.22 18.97 2.81
N GLY A 72 9.46 17.67 2.52
CA GLY A 72 9.50 16.60 3.52
C GLY A 72 8.15 15.96 3.83
N ALA A 73 7.16 16.04 2.95
CA ALA A 73 5.96 15.21 3.04
C ALA A 73 6.31 13.73 2.86
N VAL A 74 5.59 12.86 3.57
CA VAL A 74 5.76 11.41 3.44
C VAL A 74 5.08 10.95 2.15
N VAL A 75 5.86 10.37 1.22
CA VAL A 75 5.34 9.88 -0.08
C VAL A 75 4.18 8.89 0.08
N ASN A 76 4.18 8.11 1.16
CA ASN A 76 3.14 7.14 1.51
C ASN A 76 2.03 7.75 2.40
N ALA A 77 1.82 9.08 2.36
CA ALA A 77 0.71 9.73 3.03
C ALA A 77 -0.62 9.06 2.65
N ARG A 78 -1.51 8.95 3.64
CA ARG A 78 -2.80 8.25 3.48
C ARG A 78 -3.98 9.18 3.77
N THR A 79 -5.02 9.03 2.99
CA THR A 79 -6.34 9.62 3.27
C THR A 79 -6.99 8.96 4.50
N ARG A 80 -8.10 9.52 4.99
CA ARG A 80 -8.91 8.89 6.07
C ARG A 80 -9.43 7.50 5.69
N ALA A 81 -9.70 7.26 4.40
CA ALA A 81 -10.07 5.95 3.86
C ALA A 81 -8.90 4.96 3.75
N GLY A 82 -7.67 5.40 4.07
CA GLY A 82 -6.47 4.57 4.01
C GLY A 82 -5.82 4.51 2.62
N LEU A 83 -6.38 5.20 1.61
CA LEU A 83 -5.77 5.30 0.28
C LEU A 83 -4.44 6.04 0.36
N THR A 84 -3.40 5.51 -0.28
CA THR A 84 -2.14 6.23 -0.43
C THR A 84 -2.26 7.35 -1.45
N ALA A 85 -1.35 8.34 -1.40
CA ALA A 85 -1.26 9.38 -2.44
C ALA A 85 -1.17 8.77 -3.85
N LEU A 86 -0.41 7.66 -4.00
CA LEU A 86 -0.30 6.92 -5.26
C LEU A 86 -1.66 6.33 -5.69
N SER A 87 -2.41 5.71 -4.77
CA SER A 87 -3.75 5.18 -5.07
C SER A 87 -4.69 6.30 -5.55
N VAL A 88 -4.66 7.46 -4.89
CA VAL A 88 -5.48 8.62 -5.27
C VAL A 88 -5.13 9.09 -6.68
N ALA A 89 -3.84 9.25 -7.01
CA ALA A 89 -3.38 9.65 -8.35
C ALA A 89 -3.89 8.69 -9.44
N ILE A 90 -3.80 7.37 -9.18
CA ILE A 90 -4.26 6.31 -10.10
C ILE A 90 -5.76 6.38 -10.32
N ILE A 91 -6.55 6.47 -9.25
CA ILE A 91 -8.01 6.54 -9.31
C ILE A 91 -8.46 7.80 -10.08
N ARG A 92 -7.80 8.94 -9.84
CA ARG A 92 -8.09 10.21 -10.52
C ARG A 92 -7.59 10.26 -11.98
N GLY A 93 -6.69 9.37 -12.38
CA GLY A 93 -6.13 9.33 -13.73
C GLY A 93 -4.97 10.27 -13.97
N TYR A 94 -4.32 10.71 -12.91
CA TYR A 94 -3.14 11.56 -12.98
C TYR A 94 -1.88 10.69 -13.12
N ASP A 95 -1.71 10.10 -14.29
CA ASP A 95 -0.64 9.12 -14.56
C ASP A 95 0.76 9.71 -14.31
N ASP A 96 1.00 10.97 -14.69
CA ASP A 96 2.30 11.61 -14.48
C ASP A 96 2.59 11.84 -12.98
N ILE A 97 1.58 12.17 -12.19
CA ILE A 97 1.71 12.24 -10.72
C ILE A 97 1.96 10.85 -10.15
N ALA A 98 1.24 9.83 -10.62
CA ALA A 98 1.45 8.45 -10.19
C ALA A 98 2.89 7.99 -10.48
N LEU A 99 3.41 8.24 -11.68
CA LEU A 99 4.78 7.93 -12.06
C LEU A 99 5.80 8.68 -11.22
N LEU A 100 5.57 9.96 -10.94
CA LEU A 100 6.41 10.75 -10.03
C LEU A 100 6.44 10.14 -8.61
N LEU A 101 5.27 9.78 -8.05
CA LEU A 101 5.21 9.15 -6.73
C LEU A 101 5.93 7.80 -6.70
N ILE A 102 5.81 7.00 -7.77
CA ILE A 102 6.54 5.75 -7.93
C ILE A 102 8.06 6.02 -7.98
N GLU A 103 8.51 7.04 -8.70
CA GLU A 103 9.92 7.46 -8.73
C GLU A 103 10.43 7.83 -7.34
N LYS A 104 9.61 8.52 -6.55
CA LYS A 104 9.93 8.93 -5.15
C LYS A 104 9.78 7.80 -4.13
N GLY A 105 9.59 6.56 -4.57
CA GLY A 105 9.55 5.38 -3.69
C GLY A 105 8.21 5.15 -3.01
N ALA A 106 7.10 5.52 -3.65
CA ALA A 106 5.78 5.16 -3.15
C ALA A 106 5.62 3.63 -3.09
N SER A 107 5.02 3.14 -2.01
CA SER A 107 4.70 1.72 -1.83
C SER A 107 3.65 1.27 -2.84
N LEU A 108 3.97 0.22 -3.60
CA LEU A 108 3.12 -0.33 -4.65
C LEU A 108 2.09 -1.34 -4.10
N ASP A 109 2.36 -1.90 -2.92
CA ASP A 109 1.58 -2.96 -2.27
C ASP A 109 0.76 -2.48 -1.05
N ALA A 110 0.89 -1.21 -0.70
CA ALA A 110 0.21 -0.62 0.45
C ALA A 110 -1.31 -0.62 0.28
N ARG A 111 -1.97 -1.59 0.92
CA ARG A 111 -3.42 -1.77 0.83
C ARG A 111 -4.20 -0.69 1.60
N ASP A 112 -5.36 -0.30 1.08
CA ASP A 112 -6.28 0.62 1.71
C ASP A 112 -7.15 -0.08 2.78
N ARG A 113 -8.12 0.66 3.34
CA ARG A 113 -9.05 0.16 4.36
C ARG A 113 -10.41 -0.26 3.77
N SER A 114 -10.52 -0.48 2.45
CA SER A 114 -11.76 -0.93 1.81
C SER A 114 -12.10 -2.40 2.07
N GLY A 115 -11.21 -3.10 2.81
CA GLY A 115 -11.45 -4.45 3.33
C GLY A 115 -12.54 -4.49 4.40
N ASP A 116 -12.86 -5.69 4.88
CA ASP A 116 -13.84 -5.89 5.94
C ASP A 116 -13.47 -5.15 7.23
N ARG A 117 -14.50 -4.76 8.01
CA ARG A 117 -14.34 -4.09 9.31
C ARG A 117 -13.45 -4.88 10.28
N ASP A 118 -13.42 -6.21 10.14
CA ASP A 118 -12.65 -7.13 10.97
C ASP A 118 -11.21 -7.36 10.48
N ASN A 119 -10.77 -6.61 9.44
CA ASN A 119 -9.42 -6.68 8.86
C ASN A 119 -9.00 -8.08 8.34
N GLN A 120 -9.96 -8.97 8.12
CA GLN A 120 -9.72 -10.34 7.62
C GLN A 120 -9.46 -10.35 6.10
N HIS A 121 -9.95 -9.33 5.37
CA HIS A 121 -9.75 -9.18 3.95
C HIS A 121 -9.05 -7.84 3.67
N PRO A 122 -7.77 -7.87 3.30
CA PRO A 122 -7.04 -6.64 2.97
C PRO A 122 -7.65 -5.94 1.76
N GLY A 123 -7.75 -4.62 1.81
CA GLY A 123 -8.22 -3.78 0.71
C GLY A 123 -7.34 -3.85 -0.54
N ASN A 124 -7.65 -3.02 -1.53
CA ASN A 124 -6.87 -2.95 -2.76
C ASN A 124 -5.56 -2.17 -2.56
N SER A 125 -4.53 -2.54 -3.28
CA SER A 125 -3.27 -1.79 -3.39
C SER A 125 -3.26 -0.90 -4.64
N PRO A 126 -2.31 0.04 -4.76
CA PRO A 126 -2.14 0.84 -5.98
C PRO A 126 -2.08 0.03 -7.26
N VAL A 127 -1.45 -1.16 -7.22
CA VAL A 127 -1.35 -2.06 -8.38
C VAL A 127 -2.72 -2.57 -8.83
N HIS A 128 -3.59 -2.95 -7.88
CA HIS A 128 -4.96 -3.38 -8.22
C HIS A 128 -5.76 -2.23 -8.84
N TYR A 129 -5.63 -1.01 -8.29
CA TYR A 129 -6.27 0.17 -8.86
C TYR A 129 -5.77 0.47 -10.27
N ALA A 130 -4.47 0.32 -10.55
CA ALA A 130 -3.93 0.51 -11.89
C ALA A 130 -4.55 -0.46 -12.93
N ALA A 131 -4.80 -1.70 -12.54
CA ALA A 131 -5.49 -2.67 -13.38
C ALA A 131 -7.00 -2.36 -13.52
N ILE A 132 -7.69 -2.00 -12.41
CA ILE A 132 -9.12 -1.66 -12.38
C ILE A 132 -9.42 -0.42 -13.25
N TYR A 133 -8.55 0.60 -13.23
CA TYR A 133 -8.75 1.85 -13.95
C TYR A 133 -8.00 1.92 -15.30
N GLY A 134 -7.38 0.82 -15.74
CA GLY A 134 -6.73 0.74 -17.04
C GLY A 134 -5.52 1.68 -17.20
N ARG A 135 -4.80 1.95 -16.12
CA ARG A 135 -3.62 2.82 -16.14
C ARG A 135 -2.40 2.07 -16.64
N THR A 136 -2.41 1.75 -17.93
CA THR A 136 -1.42 0.85 -18.56
C THR A 136 0.02 1.31 -18.36
N ARG A 137 0.33 2.61 -18.56
CA ARG A 137 1.68 3.16 -18.36
C ARG A 137 2.15 3.02 -16.89
N VAL A 138 1.26 3.31 -15.96
CA VAL A 138 1.55 3.23 -14.52
C VAL A 138 1.74 1.78 -14.09
N LEU A 139 0.87 0.88 -14.53
CA LEU A 139 0.96 -0.55 -14.23
C LEU A 139 2.24 -1.15 -14.82
N GLN A 140 2.60 -0.76 -16.05
CA GLN A 140 3.86 -1.18 -16.67
C GLN A 140 5.07 -0.76 -15.81
N ALA A 141 5.13 0.48 -15.36
CA ALA A 141 6.21 0.96 -14.51
C ALA A 141 6.28 0.20 -13.15
N MET A 142 5.12 -0.26 -12.63
CA MET A 142 5.09 -1.09 -11.42
C MET A 142 5.63 -2.50 -11.68
N LEU A 143 5.28 -3.13 -12.81
CA LEU A 143 5.80 -4.45 -13.20
C LEU A 143 7.33 -4.40 -13.42
N GLU A 144 7.85 -3.32 -14.01
CA GLU A 144 9.29 -3.08 -14.19
C GLU A 144 10.04 -2.95 -12.85
N ARG A 145 9.34 -2.64 -11.77
CA ARG A 145 9.87 -2.63 -10.40
C ARG A 145 9.67 -3.94 -9.64
N GLY A 146 9.34 -5.01 -10.34
CA GLY A 146 9.27 -6.36 -9.79
C GLY A 146 7.91 -6.77 -9.22
N VAL A 147 6.85 -6.00 -9.46
CA VAL A 147 5.49 -6.45 -9.12
C VAL A 147 5.14 -7.64 -10.01
N SER A 148 4.61 -8.71 -9.41
CA SER A 148 4.16 -9.88 -10.17
C SER A 148 2.94 -9.56 -11.04
N PRO A 149 2.92 -9.91 -12.34
CA PRO A 149 1.75 -9.76 -13.19
C PRO A 149 0.58 -10.64 -12.75
N ASN A 150 0.86 -11.68 -11.95
CA ASN A 150 -0.12 -12.61 -11.40
C ASN A 150 -0.56 -12.27 -9.96
N LEU A 151 -0.29 -11.03 -9.51
CA LEU A 151 -0.75 -10.56 -8.20
C LEU A 151 -2.27 -10.70 -8.11
N ARG A 152 -2.75 -11.14 -6.92
CA ARG A 152 -4.17 -11.40 -6.66
C ARG A 152 -4.75 -10.41 -5.65
N ASP A 153 -6.00 -10.03 -5.87
CA ASP A 153 -6.79 -9.29 -4.90
C ASP A 153 -7.37 -10.22 -3.80
N ARG A 154 -8.19 -9.66 -2.91
CA ARG A 154 -8.88 -10.40 -1.84
C ARG A 154 -9.84 -11.49 -2.34
N ASN A 155 -10.35 -11.35 -3.57
CA ASN A 155 -11.28 -12.30 -4.19
C ASN A 155 -10.53 -13.33 -5.07
N GLY A 156 -9.20 -13.40 -4.95
CA GLY A 156 -8.35 -14.28 -5.76
C GLY A 156 -8.27 -13.86 -7.24
N ARG A 157 -8.81 -12.68 -7.62
CA ARG A 157 -8.75 -12.19 -9.00
C ARG A 157 -7.36 -11.68 -9.31
N THR A 158 -6.81 -12.05 -10.45
CA THR A 158 -5.54 -11.54 -10.95
C THR A 158 -5.69 -10.13 -11.54
N LEU A 159 -4.56 -9.42 -11.74
CA LEU A 159 -4.56 -8.12 -12.43
C LEU A 159 -5.19 -8.22 -13.82
N LEU A 160 -4.96 -9.34 -14.53
CA LEU A 160 -5.57 -9.64 -15.81
C LEU A 160 -7.10 -9.66 -15.70
N MET A 161 -7.64 -10.38 -14.72
CA MET A 161 -9.08 -10.46 -14.49
C MET A 161 -9.69 -9.09 -14.19
N LEU A 162 -9.03 -8.28 -13.35
CA LEU A 162 -9.48 -6.93 -13.02
C LEU A 162 -9.52 -6.02 -14.25
N ALA A 163 -8.51 -6.10 -15.12
CA ALA A 163 -8.48 -5.34 -16.38
C ALA A 163 -9.56 -5.81 -17.36
N VAL A 164 -9.79 -7.13 -17.47
CA VAL A 164 -10.85 -7.71 -18.30
C VAL A 164 -12.24 -7.30 -17.80
N GLU A 165 -12.52 -7.41 -16.49
CA GLU A 165 -13.79 -6.99 -15.90
C GLU A 165 -14.15 -5.55 -16.21
N ASN A 166 -13.14 -4.67 -16.38
CA ASN A 166 -13.34 -3.25 -16.67
C ASN A 166 -13.14 -2.89 -18.16
N GLY A 167 -12.84 -3.87 -19.04
CA GLY A 167 -12.78 -3.67 -20.48
C GLY A 167 -11.52 -2.93 -20.97
N HIS A 168 -10.43 -2.98 -20.22
CA HIS A 168 -9.21 -2.26 -20.54
C HIS A 168 -8.29 -3.05 -21.50
N TYR A 169 -8.58 -3.03 -22.79
CA TYR A 169 -7.90 -3.81 -23.82
C TYR A 169 -6.37 -3.67 -23.79
N ASP A 170 -5.86 -2.44 -23.76
CA ASP A 170 -4.41 -2.18 -23.79
C ASP A 170 -3.71 -2.72 -22.52
N THR A 171 -4.38 -2.62 -21.36
CA THR A 171 -3.88 -3.18 -20.09
C THR A 171 -3.87 -4.70 -20.14
N VAL A 172 -4.92 -5.33 -20.68
CA VAL A 172 -5.00 -6.80 -20.86
C VAL A 172 -3.89 -7.27 -21.79
N GLN A 173 -3.70 -6.58 -22.92
CA GLN A 173 -2.64 -6.92 -23.88
C GLN A 173 -1.25 -6.81 -23.25
N MET A 174 -0.99 -5.72 -22.53
CA MET A 174 0.29 -5.50 -21.83
C MET A 174 0.53 -6.58 -20.77
N LEU A 175 -0.47 -6.90 -19.95
CA LEU A 175 -0.36 -7.93 -18.91
C LEU A 175 -0.04 -9.32 -19.50
N LEU A 176 -0.73 -9.72 -20.59
CA LEU A 176 -0.45 -10.99 -21.29
C LEU A 176 0.98 -11.02 -21.86
N GLN A 177 1.45 -9.93 -22.45
CA GLN A 177 2.82 -9.79 -22.93
C GLN A 177 3.87 -9.87 -21.81
N ARG A 178 3.50 -9.48 -20.59
CA ARG A 178 4.35 -9.53 -19.39
C ARG A 178 4.19 -10.83 -18.57
N GLY A 179 3.55 -11.85 -19.14
CA GLY A 179 3.46 -13.18 -18.53
C GLY A 179 2.33 -13.34 -17.49
N ALA A 180 1.27 -12.55 -17.62
CA ALA A 180 0.05 -12.83 -16.85
C ALA A 180 -0.55 -14.16 -17.30
N ASP A 181 -0.92 -15.02 -16.34
CA ASP A 181 -1.53 -16.33 -16.59
C ASP A 181 -3.00 -16.18 -17.00
N PRO A 182 -3.37 -16.47 -18.27
CA PRO A 182 -4.75 -16.38 -18.74
C PRO A 182 -5.65 -17.49 -18.20
N THR A 183 -5.06 -18.58 -17.67
CA THR A 183 -5.79 -19.76 -17.16
C THR A 183 -6.07 -19.69 -15.67
N ALA A 184 -5.47 -18.73 -14.97
CA ALA A 184 -5.66 -18.52 -13.55
C ALA A 184 -7.15 -18.44 -13.20
N ARG A 185 -7.52 -18.98 -12.02
CA ARG A 185 -8.91 -18.95 -11.52
C ARG A 185 -9.00 -18.03 -10.28
N SER A 186 -10.11 -17.27 -10.21
CA SER A 186 -10.47 -16.48 -9.03
C SER A 186 -10.96 -17.41 -7.89
N ALA A 187 -11.29 -16.83 -6.72
CA ALA A 187 -11.91 -17.58 -5.63
C ALA A 187 -13.29 -18.20 -6.02
N LEU A 188 -13.97 -17.62 -6.99
CA LEU A 188 -15.21 -18.15 -7.57
C LEU A 188 -14.98 -19.17 -8.69
N GLY A 189 -13.73 -19.55 -8.99
CA GLY A 189 -13.35 -20.46 -10.05
C GLY A 189 -13.40 -19.86 -11.46
N GLU A 190 -13.70 -18.57 -11.64
CA GLU A 190 -13.77 -17.90 -12.93
C GLU A 190 -12.41 -17.60 -13.51
N THR A 191 -12.25 -17.73 -14.82
CA THR A 191 -11.06 -17.33 -15.58
C THR A 191 -11.24 -15.97 -16.26
N ALA A 192 -10.14 -15.35 -16.71
CA ALA A 192 -10.19 -14.12 -17.49
C ALA A 192 -11.02 -14.27 -18.76
N LEU A 193 -10.95 -15.45 -19.43
CA LEU A 193 -11.75 -15.73 -20.62
C LEU A 193 -13.27 -15.74 -20.32
N GLN A 194 -13.68 -16.39 -19.23
CA GLN A 194 -15.10 -16.43 -18.83
C GLN A 194 -15.62 -15.03 -18.47
N LEU A 195 -14.78 -14.18 -17.87
CA LEU A 195 -15.12 -12.78 -17.60
C LEU A 195 -15.31 -11.98 -18.90
N ALA A 196 -14.44 -12.16 -19.91
CA ALA A 196 -14.58 -11.53 -21.23
C ALA A 196 -15.88 -11.96 -21.92
N GLN A 197 -16.21 -13.27 -21.88
CA GLN A 197 -17.45 -13.83 -22.41
C GLN A 197 -18.69 -13.25 -21.74
N ARG A 198 -18.70 -13.16 -20.42
CA ARG A 198 -19.81 -12.56 -19.65
C ARG A 198 -20.03 -11.08 -20.02
N ARG A 199 -18.96 -10.37 -20.39
CA ARG A 199 -19.04 -8.98 -20.90
C ARG A 199 -19.54 -8.91 -22.35
N GLY A 200 -19.47 -9.99 -23.12
CA GLY A 200 -19.71 -9.98 -24.56
C GLY A 200 -18.61 -9.27 -25.35
N ASP A 201 -17.39 -9.15 -24.80
CA ASP A 201 -16.28 -8.46 -25.45
C ASP A 201 -15.46 -9.45 -26.30
N LEU A 202 -15.86 -9.59 -27.56
CA LEU A 202 -15.23 -10.49 -28.53
C LEU A 202 -13.75 -10.18 -28.78
N ARG A 203 -13.35 -8.90 -28.68
CA ARG A 203 -11.95 -8.50 -28.87
C ARG A 203 -11.07 -9.01 -27.71
N LEU A 204 -11.54 -8.88 -26.48
CA LEU A 204 -10.86 -9.43 -25.31
C LEU A 204 -10.82 -10.95 -25.33
N GLU A 205 -11.92 -11.61 -25.73
CA GLU A 205 -11.95 -13.06 -25.87
C GLU A 205 -10.88 -13.56 -26.85
N GLN A 206 -10.82 -12.97 -28.05
CA GLN A 206 -9.83 -13.35 -29.06
C GLN A 206 -8.39 -13.11 -28.57
N LEU A 207 -8.16 -12.00 -27.91
CA LEU A 207 -6.85 -11.66 -27.34
C LEU A 207 -6.41 -12.69 -26.29
N ILE A 208 -7.31 -13.05 -25.36
CA ILE A 208 -7.01 -14.02 -24.29
C ILE A 208 -6.80 -15.41 -24.90
N ARG A 209 -7.65 -15.87 -25.82
CA ARG A 209 -7.50 -17.17 -26.49
C ARG A 209 -6.15 -17.31 -27.21
N LYS A 210 -5.69 -16.25 -27.86
CA LYS A 210 -4.38 -16.22 -28.55
C LYS A 210 -3.20 -16.46 -27.60
N HIS A 211 -3.34 -16.11 -26.34
CA HIS A 211 -2.29 -16.26 -25.31
C HIS A 211 -2.54 -17.45 -24.36
N SER A 212 -3.66 -18.15 -24.50
CA SER A 212 -3.93 -19.35 -23.73
C SER A 212 -3.23 -20.57 -24.33
N PRO A 213 -2.60 -21.42 -23.52
CA PRO A 213 -2.09 -22.70 -24.01
C PRO A 213 -3.23 -23.56 -24.55
N HIS A 214 -2.98 -24.28 -25.63
CA HIS A 214 -3.89 -25.26 -26.22
C HIS A 214 -4.02 -26.50 -25.35
#